data_07fc0acd60670b22c8e068f76b8cedc2
#
_entry.id   07fc0acd60670b22c8e068f76b8cedc2
#
_cell.length_a   1.000
_cell.length_b   1.000
_cell.length_c   1.000
_cell.angle_alpha   90.00
_cell.angle_beta   90.00
_cell.angle_gamma   90.00
#
_symmetry.space_group_name_H-M   'P 1'
#
loop_
_entity.id
_entity.type
_entity.pdbx_description
1 polymer ?
#
loop_
_entity_poly.entity_id
_entity_poly.type
_entity_poly.pdbx_seq_one_letter_code
_entity_poly.pdbx_strand_id
1 'polypeptide(L)'
;MRQGADYRDLAKRVKNKEIDLVIVVGMFLTGFDAPTLNTLFVDKNLRYHGLIQAFSRTNRIFDATKTFGNIVTFRDLEQHTIDAITLFGDSNTRNVVLERSYKEYLEGFKDIVTGEARRGYIEVVKELNERFPNVDEIETEQDKKDFSKLFGEYLRIENILQNYDEYTHLKALQAIDLDNPNAVKKFKNTYFVTDEDILDMQQVEMLSERAVQDYKSTYNDIRDWLRREKDGSAAEKSKIDWDDVVFEIDLLKSQEINLD
;
A
#
# COMPACT_ATOMS: atom_id res chain seq x y z
N MET A 1 21.72 23.95 34.09
CA MET A 1 21.01 22.73 34.52
C MET A 1 19.46 22.78 34.41
N ARG A 2 18.83 23.71 33.72
CA ARG A 2 17.35 23.78 33.53
C ARG A 2 16.85 23.11 32.24
N GLN A 3 17.69 22.94 31.23
CA GLN A 3 17.26 22.42 29.90
C GLN A 3 16.82 20.94 29.88
N GLY A 4 17.37 20.09 30.77
CA GLY A 4 17.03 18.66 30.76
C GLY A 4 15.69 18.33 31.45
N ALA A 5 15.22 19.17 32.35
CA ALA A 5 13.94 19.00 33.04
C ALA A 5 12.80 19.41 32.14
N ASP A 6 12.95 20.52 31.40
CA ASP A 6 11.94 21.03 30.45
C ASP A 6 11.72 20.06 29.28
N TYR A 7 12.78 19.40 28.78
CA TYR A 7 12.68 18.41 27.69
C TYR A 7 11.86 17.19 28.09
N ARG A 8 12.12 16.64 29.28
CA ARG A 8 11.39 15.43 29.75
C ARG A 8 9.94 15.74 30.07
N ASP A 9 9.65 16.90 30.59
CA ASP A 9 8.30 17.33 30.86
C ASP A 9 7.53 17.55 29.57
N LEU A 10 8.11 18.26 28.60
CA LEU A 10 7.54 18.46 27.27
C LEU A 10 7.26 17.12 26.59
N ALA A 11 8.22 16.21 26.58
CA ALA A 11 8.06 14.87 25.98
C ALA A 11 6.90 14.10 26.63
N LYS A 12 6.76 14.16 27.94
CA LYS A 12 5.66 13.52 28.67
C LYS A 12 4.28 14.13 28.31
N ARG A 13 4.19 15.44 28.25
CA ARG A 13 2.96 16.14 27.90
C ARG A 13 2.50 15.87 26.47
N VAL A 14 3.45 15.78 25.51
CA VAL A 14 3.15 15.35 24.13
C VAL A 14 2.61 13.92 24.10
N LYS A 15 3.25 13.00 24.82
CA LYS A 15 2.78 11.60 24.92
C LYS A 15 1.41 11.47 25.54
N ASN A 16 1.10 12.32 26.51
CA ASN A 16 -0.20 12.35 27.19
C ASN A 16 -1.29 13.07 26.41
N LYS A 17 -1.01 13.54 25.18
CA LYS A 17 -1.96 14.33 24.35
C LYS A 17 -2.40 15.66 25.00
N GLU A 18 -1.52 16.25 25.83
CA GLU A 18 -1.77 17.56 26.47
C GLU A 18 -1.35 18.72 25.55
N ILE A 19 -0.71 18.39 24.41
CA ILE A 19 -0.17 19.38 23.47
C ILE A 19 -0.55 18.91 22.04
N ASP A 20 -1.25 19.77 21.31
CA ASP A 20 -1.72 19.48 19.95
C ASP A 20 -0.65 19.77 18.88
N LEU A 21 0.20 20.78 19.12
CA LEU A 21 1.23 21.20 18.17
C LEU A 21 2.54 21.51 18.90
N VAL A 22 3.64 20.93 18.42
CA VAL A 22 5.00 21.23 18.94
C VAL A 22 5.87 21.70 17.78
N ILE A 23 6.52 22.84 17.97
CA ILE A 23 7.52 23.37 17.02
C ILE A 23 8.89 23.17 17.63
N VAL A 24 9.77 22.47 16.90
CA VAL A 24 11.10 22.12 17.39
C VAL A 24 12.19 22.39 16.35
N VAL A 25 13.41 22.65 16.80
CA VAL A 25 14.57 22.80 15.94
C VAL A 25 15.59 21.72 16.34
N GLY A 26 15.67 20.64 15.54
CA GLY A 26 16.60 19.53 15.75
C GLY A 26 16.31 18.66 16.98
N MET A 27 15.32 19.00 17.79
CA MET A 27 14.88 18.20 18.94
C MET A 27 13.91 17.10 18.51
N PHE A 28 13.77 16.06 19.32
CA PHE A 28 12.86 14.93 19.08
C PHE A 28 13.15 14.08 17.85
N LEU A 29 14.18 14.37 17.07
CA LEU A 29 14.58 13.49 15.95
C LEU A 29 15.19 12.18 16.42
N THR A 30 15.84 12.18 17.58
CA THR A 30 16.42 10.98 18.20
C THR A 30 15.84 10.76 19.60
N GLY A 31 15.63 9.50 19.97
CA GLY A 31 15.23 9.12 21.33
C GLY A 31 13.81 9.50 21.77
N PHE A 32 13.04 10.20 20.94
CA PHE A 32 11.65 10.54 21.24
C PHE A 32 10.68 9.56 20.56
N ASP A 33 9.75 9.05 21.33
CA ASP A 33 8.74 8.13 20.87
C ASP A 33 7.36 8.55 21.40
N ALA A 34 6.45 8.89 20.47
CA ALA A 34 5.07 9.21 20.77
C ALA A 34 4.17 8.57 19.69
N PRO A 35 3.57 7.41 19.94
CA PRO A 35 2.71 6.72 18.98
C PRO A 35 1.51 7.55 18.51
N THR A 36 1.10 8.51 19.33
CA THR A 36 -0.01 9.45 19.05
C THR A 36 0.34 10.57 18.07
N LEU A 37 1.63 10.74 17.74
CA LEU A 37 2.07 11.78 16.79
C LEU A 37 1.61 11.41 15.39
N ASN A 38 0.69 12.19 14.83
CA ASN A 38 0.04 11.89 13.56
C ASN A 38 0.72 12.56 12.37
N THR A 39 1.02 13.85 12.46
CA THR A 39 1.54 14.62 11.32
C THR A 39 2.87 15.29 11.68
N LEU A 40 3.84 15.15 10.78
CA LEU A 40 5.12 15.83 10.84
C LEU A 40 5.21 16.89 9.74
N PHE A 41 5.34 18.15 10.11
CA PHE A 41 5.65 19.24 9.19
C PHE A 41 7.16 19.50 9.18
N VAL A 42 7.77 19.44 8.01
CA VAL A 42 9.23 19.57 7.84
C VAL A 42 9.56 20.81 7.01
N ASP A 43 10.20 21.81 7.63
CA ASP A 43 10.77 22.97 6.94
C ASP A 43 12.30 22.99 7.08
N LYS A 44 12.94 21.86 6.76
CA LYS A 44 14.37 21.70 6.79
C LYS A 44 14.84 20.74 5.70
N ASN A 45 15.98 21.03 5.08
CA ASN A 45 16.63 20.11 4.14
C ASN A 45 17.25 18.94 4.90
N LEU A 46 16.43 17.92 5.15
CA LEU A 46 16.88 16.66 5.74
C LEU A 46 17.47 15.74 4.67
N ARG A 47 18.44 14.91 5.05
CA ARG A 47 19.09 13.93 4.18
C ARG A 47 19.35 12.63 4.94
N TYR A 48 19.35 11.51 4.21
CA TYR A 48 19.73 10.18 4.68
C TYR A 48 19.15 9.83 6.07
N HIS A 49 20.00 9.52 7.04
CA HIS A 49 19.57 9.15 8.40
C HIS A 49 18.64 10.16 9.07
N GLY A 50 18.94 11.45 8.92
CA GLY A 50 18.12 12.50 9.53
C GLY A 50 16.70 12.51 8.98
N LEU A 51 16.53 12.21 7.69
CA LEU A 51 15.25 12.12 7.03
C LEU A 51 14.47 10.89 7.51
N ILE A 52 15.06 9.70 7.48
CA ILE A 52 14.44 8.46 7.96
C ILE A 52 14.08 8.56 9.45
N GLN A 53 14.97 9.13 10.27
CA GLN A 53 14.69 9.33 11.69
C GLN A 53 13.52 10.27 11.94
N ALA A 54 13.41 11.36 11.17
CA ALA A 54 12.27 12.28 11.27
C ALA A 54 10.96 11.60 10.86
N PHE A 55 10.95 10.92 9.72
CA PHE A 55 9.77 10.27 9.18
C PHE A 55 9.28 9.13 10.08
N SER A 56 10.19 8.37 10.67
CA SER A 56 9.85 7.29 11.61
C SER A 56 9.12 7.77 12.88
N ARG A 57 9.10 9.09 13.17
CA ARG A 57 8.40 9.62 14.36
C ARG A 57 6.89 9.51 14.25
N THR A 58 6.33 9.56 13.06
CA THR A 58 4.88 9.47 12.83
C THR A 58 4.43 8.09 12.40
N ASN A 59 5.34 7.20 12.04
CA ASN A 59 5.06 5.90 11.41
C ASN A 59 4.61 4.80 12.40
N ARG A 60 4.20 5.14 13.63
CA ARG A 60 3.70 4.15 14.57
C ARG A 60 2.19 4.07 14.56
N ILE A 61 1.68 2.85 14.45
CA ILE A 61 0.26 2.56 14.66
C ILE A 61 -0.04 2.81 16.15
N PHE A 62 -1.12 3.52 16.42
CA PHE A 62 -1.58 3.78 17.79
C PHE A 62 -2.85 2.96 18.09
N ASP A 63 -3.85 3.06 17.23
CA ASP A 63 -5.11 2.32 17.29
C ASP A 63 -5.79 2.35 15.91
N ALA A 64 -7.05 1.91 15.83
CA ALA A 64 -7.83 1.90 14.59
C ALA A 64 -8.05 3.30 13.99
N THR A 65 -7.84 4.38 14.76
CA THR A 65 -8.00 5.76 14.29
C THR A 65 -6.70 6.36 13.76
N LYS A 66 -5.55 5.77 14.09
CA LYS A 66 -4.22 6.16 13.59
C LYS A 66 -3.43 4.93 13.18
N THR A 67 -3.58 4.55 11.93
CA THR A 67 -2.90 3.41 11.30
C THR A 67 -1.63 3.80 10.54
N PHE A 68 -1.47 5.09 10.21
CA PHE A 68 -0.30 5.65 9.52
C PHE A 68 0.04 7.04 10.06
N GLY A 69 1.16 7.60 9.59
CA GLY A 69 1.58 8.97 9.88
C GLY A 69 1.66 9.81 8.61
N ASN A 70 1.35 11.08 8.73
CA ASN A 70 1.41 12.04 7.64
C ASN A 70 2.72 12.85 7.71
N ILE A 71 3.32 13.11 6.56
CA ILE A 71 4.51 13.95 6.43
C ILE A 71 4.25 15.03 5.40
N VAL A 72 4.37 16.28 5.82
CA VAL A 72 4.22 17.45 4.96
C VAL A 72 5.57 18.17 4.90
N THR A 73 6.12 18.32 3.71
CA THR A 73 7.40 19.01 3.51
C THR A 73 7.18 20.35 2.83
N PHE A 74 7.80 21.40 3.37
CA PHE A 74 7.84 22.73 2.75
C PHE A 74 9.08 22.94 1.87
N ARG A 75 9.93 21.92 1.79
CA ARG A 75 11.11 21.84 0.92
C ARG A 75 10.92 20.70 -0.06
N ASP A 76 11.57 20.78 -1.18
CA ASP A 76 11.65 19.66 -2.12
C ASP A 76 12.59 18.61 -1.54
N LEU A 77 11.99 17.59 -0.89
CA LEU A 77 12.71 16.47 -0.28
C LEU A 77 12.47 15.16 -1.02
N GLU A 78 11.77 15.17 -2.16
CA GLU A 78 11.42 13.96 -2.90
C GLU A 78 12.65 13.13 -3.23
N GLN A 79 13.63 13.71 -3.93
CA GLN A 79 14.84 12.98 -4.30
C GLN A 79 15.64 12.52 -3.08
N HIS A 80 15.74 13.35 -2.03
CA HIS A 80 16.42 12.97 -0.80
C HIS A 80 15.72 11.83 -0.06
N THR A 81 14.40 11.74 -0.17
CA THR A 81 13.60 10.64 0.38
C THR A 81 13.87 9.35 -0.38
N ILE A 82 13.85 9.40 -1.70
CA ILE A 82 14.19 8.27 -2.56
C ILE A 82 15.60 7.75 -2.27
N ASP A 83 16.56 8.65 -2.21
CA ASP A 83 17.97 8.30 -1.94
C ASP A 83 18.13 7.65 -0.56
N ALA A 84 17.44 8.18 0.47
CA ALA A 84 17.50 7.64 1.81
C ALA A 84 16.88 6.24 1.90
N ILE A 85 15.73 6.04 1.28
CA ILE A 85 15.05 4.73 1.24
C ILE A 85 15.90 3.73 0.47
N THR A 86 16.49 4.15 -0.65
CA THR A 86 17.39 3.30 -1.44
C THR A 86 18.62 2.85 -0.67
N LEU A 87 19.16 3.75 0.15
CA LEU A 87 20.36 3.45 0.94
C LEU A 87 20.08 2.51 2.11
N PHE A 88 18.89 2.61 2.72
CA PHE A 88 18.53 1.88 3.96
C PHE A 88 17.46 0.81 3.76
N GLY A 89 16.83 0.73 2.61
CA GLY A 89 15.81 -0.24 2.25
C GLY A 89 16.18 -1.04 1.01
N ASP A 90 15.40 -2.07 0.75
CA ASP A 90 15.49 -2.80 -0.51
C ASP A 90 15.04 -1.90 -1.68
N SER A 91 15.65 -2.08 -2.85
CA SER A 91 15.36 -1.30 -4.06
C SER A 91 13.88 -1.30 -4.45
N ASN A 92 13.13 -2.33 -4.06
CA ASN A 92 11.70 -2.44 -4.31
C ASN A 92 10.84 -1.60 -3.35
N THR A 93 11.37 -1.14 -2.23
CA THR A 93 10.63 -0.33 -1.23
C THR A 93 10.41 1.11 -1.70
N ARG A 94 11.08 1.56 -2.75
CA ARG A 94 11.01 2.94 -3.27
C ARG A 94 9.59 3.37 -3.67
N ASN A 95 8.80 2.45 -4.24
CA ASN A 95 7.48 2.76 -4.77
C ASN A 95 6.37 2.75 -3.69
N VAL A 96 6.65 2.23 -2.49
CA VAL A 96 5.68 2.07 -1.41
C VAL A 96 5.66 3.28 -0.46
N VAL A 97 6.72 4.09 -0.44
CA VAL A 97 6.91 5.18 0.55
C VAL A 97 6.58 6.56 0.00
N LEU A 98 6.62 6.74 -1.30
CA LEU A 98 6.19 7.99 -1.94
C LEU A 98 4.75 7.80 -2.39
N GLU A 99 3.83 8.41 -1.65
CA GLU A 99 2.41 8.44 -2.02
C GLU A 99 2.27 9.09 -3.39
N ARG A 100 1.90 8.26 -4.35
CA ARG A 100 1.37 8.72 -5.62
C ARG A 100 -0.12 9.03 -5.45
N SER A 101 -0.69 9.74 -6.39
CA SER A 101 -2.13 9.99 -6.36
C SER A 101 -2.93 8.69 -6.58
N TYR A 102 -4.15 8.64 -6.07
CA TYR A 102 -5.10 7.57 -6.36
C TYR A 102 -5.18 7.26 -7.86
N LYS A 103 -5.24 8.31 -8.69
CA LYS A 103 -5.33 8.19 -10.14
C LYS A 103 -4.11 7.49 -10.75
N GLU A 104 -2.91 7.78 -10.27
CA GLU A 104 -1.69 7.12 -10.74
C GLU A 104 -1.68 5.62 -10.42
N TYR A 105 -2.11 5.22 -9.22
CA TYR A 105 -2.24 3.79 -8.91
C TYR A 105 -3.39 3.12 -9.65
N LEU A 106 -4.44 3.85 -9.97
CA LEU A 106 -5.58 3.33 -10.71
C LEU A 106 -5.25 3.11 -12.21
N GLU A 107 -4.64 4.09 -12.86
CA GLU A 107 -4.40 4.12 -14.32
C GLU A 107 -3.00 3.65 -14.72
N GLY A 108 -2.05 3.63 -13.78
CA GLY A 108 -0.64 3.40 -14.03
C GLY A 108 0.17 4.70 -14.13
N PHE A 109 1.48 4.57 -13.96
CA PHE A 109 2.38 5.72 -13.96
C PHE A 109 3.76 5.36 -14.51
N LYS A 110 4.54 6.38 -14.83
CA LYS A 110 5.94 6.22 -15.14
C LYS A 110 6.77 6.46 -13.89
N ASP A 111 7.58 5.48 -13.51
CA ASP A 111 8.50 5.62 -12.38
C ASP A 111 9.55 6.70 -12.70
N ILE A 112 9.65 7.70 -11.83
CA ILE A 112 10.51 8.86 -12.05
C ILE A 112 11.99 8.46 -11.96
N VAL A 113 12.30 7.44 -11.17
CA VAL A 113 13.69 7.02 -10.90
C VAL A 113 14.19 6.07 -11.96
N THR A 114 13.41 5.01 -12.26
CA THR A 114 13.79 3.96 -13.22
C THR A 114 13.39 4.32 -14.65
N GLY A 115 12.44 5.22 -14.82
CA GLY A 115 11.83 5.55 -16.11
C GLY A 115 10.92 4.45 -16.66
N GLU A 116 10.70 3.37 -15.91
CA GLU A 116 9.84 2.25 -16.30
C GLU A 116 8.36 2.61 -16.14
N ALA A 117 7.54 2.07 -17.05
CA ALA A 117 6.10 2.13 -16.90
C ALA A 117 5.65 1.14 -15.83
N ARG A 118 4.84 1.60 -14.88
CA ARG A 118 4.17 0.77 -13.88
C ARG A 118 2.70 0.69 -14.22
N ARG A 119 2.20 -0.53 -14.29
CA ARG A 119 0.79 -0.79 -14.59
C ARG A 119 -0.10 -0.32 -13.44
N GLY A 120 -1.28 0.15 -13.78
CA GLY A 120 -2.30 0.52 -12.81
C GLY A 120 -3.26 -0.64 -12.52
N TYR A 121 -4.12 -0.44 -11.53
CA TYR A 121 -5.15 -1.38 -11.12
C TYR A 121 -6.04 -1.81 -12.29
N ILE A 122 -6.49 -0.86 -13.12
CA ILE A 122 -7.38 -1.12 -14.26
C ILE A 122 -6.76 -2.11 -15.24
N GLU A 123 -5.49 -1.90 -15.59
CA GLU A 123 -4.78 -2.77 -16.54
C GLU A 123 -4.59 -4.19 -15.97
N VAL A 124 -4.22 -4.28 -14.69
CA VAL A 124 -4.00 -5.57 -14.01
C VAL A 124 -5.30 -6.35 -13.86
N VAL A 125 -6.41 -5.70 -13.48
CA VAL A 125 -7.74 -6.33 -13.41
C VAL A 125 -8.20 -6.82 -14.78
N LYS A 126 -8.05 -6.00 -15.80
CA LYS A 126 -8.38 -6.38 -17.17
C LYS A 126 -7.59 -7.62 -17.62
N GLU A 127 -6.28 -7.64 -17.42
CA GLU A 127 -5.45 -8.79 -17.78
C GLU A 127 -5.82 -10.05 -16.99
N LEU A 128 -6.15 -9.93 -15.70
CA LEU A 128 -6.66 -11.06 -14.90
C LEU A 128 -7.94 -11.63 -15.48
N ASN A 129 -8.92 -10.78 -15.82
CA ASN A 129 -10.18 -11.21 -16.41
C ASN A 129 -10.01 -11.82 -17.81
N GLU A 130 -9.07 -11.32 -18.62
CA GLU A 130 -8.81 -11.83 -19.96
C GLU A 130 -8.03 -13.15 -19.96
N ARG A 131 -7.01 -13.27 -19.11
CA ARG A 131 -6.10 -14.44 -19.12
C ARG A 131 -6.57 -15.58 -18.22
N PHE A 132 -7.20 -15.24 -17.11
CA PHE A 132 -7.58 -16.19 -16.06
C PHE A 132 -9.06 -16.08 -15.65
N PRO A 133 -10.00 -16.06 -16.60
CA PRO A 133 -11.43 -15.93 -16.31
C PRO A 133 -11.97 -17.09 -15.47
N ASN A 134 -11.29 -18.24 -15.53
CA ASN A 134 -11.59 -19.45 -14.78
C ASN A 134 -10.31 -20.03 -14.17
N VAL A 135 -10.26 -20.06 -12.84
CA VAL A 135 -9.09 -20.58 -12.11
C VAL A 135 -8.85 -22.08 -12.31
N ASP A 136 -9.90 -22.84 -12.67
CA ASP A 136 -9.79 -24.28 -12.91
C ASP A 136 -8.98 -24.60 -14.18
N GLU A 137 -8.77 -23.60 -15.03
CA GLU A 137 -7.99 -23.74 -16.29
C GLU A 137 -6.47 -23.45 -16.08
N ILE A 138 -6.06 -23.11 -14.86
CA ILE A 138 -4.64 -22.85 -14.50
C ILE A 138 -3.95 -24.21 -14.23
N GLU A 139 -3.64 -24.94 -15.29
CA GLU A 139 -3.12 -26.30 -15.18
C GLU A 139 -1.59 -26.36 -15.28
N THR A 140 -1.00 -25.65 -16.25
CA THR A 140 0.44 -25.74 -16.53
C THR A 140 1.27 -24.98 -15.49
N GLU A 141 2.52 -25.38 -15.29
CA GLU A 141 3.45 -24.64 -14.42
C GLU A 141 3.66 -23.20 -14.88
N GLN A 142 3.64 -22.96 -16.20
CA GLN A 142 3.78 -21.61 -16.75
C GLN A 142 2.54 -20.74 -16.42
N ASP A 143 1.33 -21.29 -16.56
CA ASP A 143 0.10 -20.57 -16.20
C ASP A 143 0.07 -20.25 -14.71
N LYS A 144 0.49 -21.21 -13.86
CA LYS A 144 0.61 -20.98 -12.42
C LYS A 144 1.60 -19.86 -12.10
N LYS A 145 2.74 -19.82 -12.79
CA LYS A 145 3.74 -18.76 -12.61
C LYS A 145 3.21 -17.42 -13.05
N ASP A 146 2.62 -17.33 -14.23
CA ASP A 146 2.09 -16.10 -14.80
C ASP A 146 0.92 -15.55 -13.96
N PHE A 147 0.02 -16.44 -13.55
CA PHE A 147 -1.07 -16.10 -12.64
C PHE A 147 -0.54 -15.56 -11.31
N SER A 148 0.42 -16.25 -10.69
CA SER A 148 0.97 -15.84 -9.39
C SER A 148 1.62 -14.46 -9.46
N LYS A 149 2.33 -14.15 -10.53
CA LYS A 149 2.90 -12.81 -10.73
C LYS A 149 1.82 -11.74 -10.89
N LEU A 150 0.85 -11.99 -11.75
CA LEU A 150 -0.19 -11.03 -12.05
C LEU A 150 -1.11 -10.78 -10.86
N PHE A 151 -1.50 -11.84 -10.15
CA PHE A 151 -2.33 -11.70 -8.96
C PHE A 151 -1.56 -11.11 -7.77
N GLY A 152 -0.26 -11.41 -7.64
CA GLY A 152 0.62 -10.76 -6.68
C GLY A 152 0.71 -9.25 -6.91
N GLU A 153 0.79 -8.81 -8.18
CA GLU A 153 0.74 -7.40 -8.54
C GLU A 153 -0.61 -6.75 -8.19
N TYR A 154 -1.72 -7.43 -8.49
CA TYR A 154 -3.06 -7.01 -8.07
C TYR A 154 -3.14 -6.77 -6.56
N LEU A 155 -2.72 -7.74 -5.76
CA LEU A 155 -2.76 -7.64 -4.29
C LEU A 155 -1.96 -6.46 -3.75
N ARG A 156 -0.79 -6.17 -4.33
CA ARG A 156 0.02 -5.01 -3.92
C ARG A 156 -0.67 -3.69 -4.25
N ILE A 157 -1.18 -3.57 -5.48
CA ILE A 157 -1.88 -2.34 -5.90
C ILE A 157 -3.15 -2.16 -5.08
N GLU A 158 -3.93 -3.21 -4.88
CA GLU A 158 -5.14 -3.16 -4.05
C GLU A 158 -4.82 -2.74 -2.61
N ASN A 159 -3.78 -3.31 -2.00
CA ASN A 159 -3.35 -2.95 -0.65
C ASN A 159 -2.99 -1.46 -0.52
N ILE A 160 -2.38 -0.88 -1.55
CA ILE A 160 -2.08 0.55 -1.60
C ILE A 160 -3.38 1.36 -1.75
N LEU A 161 -4.23 0.98 -2.71
CA LEU A 161 -5.49 1.68 -2.99
C LEU A 161 -6.46 1.69 -1.81
N GLN A 162 -6.43 0.67 -0.95
CA GLN A 162 -7.24 0.63 0.28
C GLN A 162 -6.98 1.80 1.24
N ASN A 163 -5.87 2.51 1.10
CA ASN A 163 -5.55 3.70 1.90
C ASN A 163 -6.18 4.99 1.36
N TYR A 164 -6.86 4.94 0.20
CA TYR A 164 -7.50 6.09 -0.43
C TYR A 164 -9.02 6.05 -0.23
N ASP A 165 -9.59 7.19 0.13
CA ASP A 165 -11.04 7.34 0.30
C ASP A 165 -11.78 7.05 -1.01
N GLU A 166 -11.22 7.45 -2.15
CA GLU A 166 -11.77 7.22 -3.48
C GLU A 166 -11.94 5.72 -3.78
N TYR A 167 -11.02 4.87 -3.33
CA TYR A 167 -11.15 3.43 -3.50
C TYR A 167 -12.23 2.83 -2.60
N THR A 168 -12.39 3.38 -1.40
CA THR A 168 -13.49 3.03 -0.49
C THR A 168 -14.83 3.40 -1.11
N HIS A 169 -14.94 4.57 -1.75
CA HIS A 169 -16.13 5.02 -2.46
C HIS A 169 -16.42 4.10 -3.66
N LEU A 170 -15.39 3.72 -4.43
CA LEU A 170 -15.51 2.81 -5.56
C LEU A 170 -16.06 1.44 -5.12
N LYS A 171 -15.50 0.85 -4.05
CA LYS A 171 -16.01 -0.41 -3.48
C LYS A 171 -17.45 -0.28 -2.99
N ALA A 172 -17.77 0.80 -2.31
CA ALA A 172 -19.12 1.03 -1.80
C ALA A 172 -20.15 1.21 -2.93
N LEU A 173 -19.74 1.78 -4.07
CA LEU A 173 -20.59 1.94 -5.24
C LEU A 173 -21.00 0.58 -5.84
N GLN A 174 -20.14 -0.43 -5.81
CA GLN A 174 -20.44 -1.77 -6.29
C GLN A 174 -21.54 -2.47 -5.48
N ALA A 175 -21.74 -2.06 -4.25
CA ALA A 175 -22.71 -2.68 -3.33
C ALA A 175 -24.10 -2.05 -3.39
N ILE A 176 -24.29 -0.93 -4.12
CA ILE A 176 -25.60 -0.27 -4.20
C ILE A 176 -26.33 -0.59 -5.51
N ASP A 177 -27.66 -0.56 -5.42
CA ASP A 177 -28.54 -0.62 -6.58
C ASP A 177 -28.62 0.78 -7.23
N LEU A 178 -27.99 0.93 -8.38
CA LEU A 178 -27.92 2.18 -9.14
C LEU A 178 -29.27 2.57 -9.79
N ASP A 179 -30.16 1.61 -9.98
CA ASP A 179 -31.52 1.87 -10.47
C ASP A 179 -32.45 2.43 -9.38
N ASN A 180 -31.98 2.41 -8.11
CA ASN A 180 -32.72 2.95 -6.99
C ASN A 180 -32.29 4.38 -6.67
N PRO A 181 -33.11 5.43 -6.98
CA PRO A 181 -32.73 6.83 -6.77
C PRO A 181 -32.44 7.17 -5.29
N ASN A 182 -33.10 6.47 -4.35
CA ASN A 182 -32.88 6.70 -2.93
C ASN A 182 -31.52 6.14 -2.47
N ALA A 183 -31.09 4.99 -3.01
CA ALA A 183 -29.78 4.43 -2.73
C ALA A 183 -28.69 5.34 -3.27
N VAL A 184 -28.82 5.81 -4.52
CA VAL A 184 -27.86 6.75 -5.13
C VAL A 184 -27.80 8.07 -4.34
N LYS A 185 -28.95 8.64 -3.95
CA LYS A 185 -28.99 9.86 -3.15
C LYS A 185 -28.32 9.66 -1.79
N LYS A 186 -28.55 8.53 -1.12
CA LYS A 186 -27.91 8.20 0.15
C LYS A 186 -26.41 8.09 -0.02
N PHE A 187 -25.94 7.41 -1.06
CA PHE A 187 -24.51 7.26 -1.40
C PHE A 187 -23.85 8.62 -1.59
N LYS A 188 -24.44 9.48 -2.45
CA LYS A 188 -23.93 10.85 -2.70
C LYS A 188 -23.80 11.66 -1.43
N ASN A 189 -24.78 11.58 -0.55
CA ASN A 189 -24.77 12.32 0.72
C ASN A 189 -23.75 11.74 1.73
N THR A 190 -23.52 10.42 1.68
CA THR A 190 -22.59 9.75 2.61
C THR A 190 -21.14 10.04 2.25
N TYR A 191 -20.83 10.02 0.95
CA TYR A 191 -19.45 10.13 0.45
C TYR A 191 -19.16 11.51 -0.17
N PHE A 192 -20.12 12.43 -0.19
CA PHE A 192 -19.99 13.79 -0.76
C PHE A 192 -19.55 13.80 -2.23
N VAL A 193 -20.02 12.83 -3.01
CA VAL A 193 -19.69 12.67 -4.43
C VAL A 193 -20.77 13.24 -5.34
N THR A 194 -20.38 13.64 -6.55
CA THR A 194 -21.25 14.18 -7.61
C THR A 194 -21.78 13.06 -8.53
N ASP A 195 -22.66 13.42 -9.48
CA ASP A 195 -23.07 12.48 -10.52
C ASP A 195 -21.93 12.18 -11.49
N GLU A 196 -21.04 13.13 -11.74
CA GLU A 196 -19.86 12.96 -12.58
C GLU A 196 -18.87 11.97 -11.93
N ASP A 197 -18.62 12.09 -10.62
CA ASP A 197 -17.79 11.14 -9.87
C ASP A 197 -18.33 9.71 -9.94
N ILE A 198 -19.68 9.55 -9.87
CA ILE A 198 -20.31 8.24 -10.01
C ILE A 198 -20.11 7.67 -11.42
N LEU A 199 -20.25 8.50 -12.46
CA LEU A 199 -20.03 8.07 -13.83
C LEU A 199 -18.59 7.61 -14.07
N ASP A 200 -17.63 8.34 -13.52
CA ASP A 200 -16.21 7.98 -13.60
C ASP A 200 -15.92 6.66 -12.86
N MET A 201 -16.46 6.52 -11.65
CA MET A 201 -16.32 5.27 -10.87
C MET A 201 -16.97 4.06 -11.58
N GLN A 202 -18.09 4.23 -12.32
CA GLN A 202 -18.73 3.15 -13.07
C GLN A 202 -17.87 2.63 -14.23
N GLN A 203 -16.93 3.42 -14.72
CA GLN A 203 -16.01 3.01 -15.79
C GLN A 203 -14.88 2.12 -15.29
N VAL A 204 -14.69 2.05 -13.98
CA VAL A 204 -13.62 1.22 -13.38
C VAL A 204 -14.12 -0.20 -13.19
N GLU A 205 -13.57 -1.12 -13.95
CA GLU A 205 -13.82 -2.54 -13.77
C GLU A 205 -13.14 -3.05 -12.50
N MET A 206 -13.89 -3.78 -11.68
CA MET A 206 -13.37 -4.42 -10.46
C MET A 206 -13.57 -5.92 -10.52
N LEU A 207 -12.69 -6.67 -9.86
CA LEU A 207 -12.93 -8.08 -9.61
C LEU A 207 -14.10 -8.24 -8.64
N SER A 208 -15.00 -9.20 -8.92
CA SER A 208 -16.05 -9.55 -7.96
C SER A 208 -15.43 -10.16 -6.70
N GLU A 209 -16.10 -10.02 -5.55
CA GLU A 209 -15.64 -10.64 -4.29
C GLU A 209 -15.41 -12.15 -4.45
N ARG A 210 -16.27 -12.82 -5.23
CA ARG A 210 -16.12 -14.25 -5.53
C ARG A 210 -14.84 -14.52 -6.32
N ALA A 211 -14.58 -13.76 -7.40
CA ALA A 211 -13.36 -13.91 -8.20
C ALA A 211 -12.10 -13.70 -7.35
N VAL A 212 -12.11 -12.70 -6.47
CA VAL A 212 -11.00 -12.45 -5.55
C VAL A 212 -10.78 -13.63 -4.59
N GLN A 213 -11.85 -14.24 -4.08
CA GLN A 213 -11.75 -15.42 -3.21
C GLN A 213 -11.21 -16.64 -3.97
N ASP A 214 -11.72 -16.91 -5.18
CA ASP A 214 -11.26 -18.00 -6.02
C ASP A 214 -9.77 -17.81 -6.39
N TYR A 215 -9.35 -16.59 -6.74
CA TYR A 215 -7.96 -16.26 -7.02
C TYR A 215 -7.05 -16.40 -5.78
N LYS A 216 -7.51 -15.97 -4.60
CA LYS A 216 -6.76 -16.15 -3.35
C LYS A 216 -6.56 -17.62 -3.03
N SER A 217 -7.60 -18.44 -3.18
CA SER A 217 -7.50 -19.89 -2.95
C SER A 217 -6.46 -20.51 -3.88
N THR A 218 -6.55 -20.25 -5.18
CA THR A 218 -5.60 -20.77 -6.18
C THR A 218 -4.16 -20.28 -5.91
N TYR A 219 -3.99 -19.02 -5.54
CA TYR A 219 -2.69 -18.47 -5.19
C TYR A 219 -2.08 -19.17 -3.97
N ASN A 220 -2.89 -19.45 -2.95
CA ASN A 220 -2.46 -20.19 -1.76
C ASN A 220 -2.08 -21.63 -2.09
N ASP A 221 -2.84 -22.31 -2.96
CA ASP A 221 -2.54 -23.66 -3.40
C ASP A 221 -1.20 -23.72 -4.15
N ILE A 222 -0.94 -22.76 -5.04
CA ILE A 222 0.35 -22.65 -5.75
C ILE A 222 1.49 -22.38 -4.76
N ARG A 223 1.29 -21.49 -3.79
CA ARG A 223 2.27 -21.18 -2.74
C ARG A 223 2.62 -22.42 -1.93
N ASP A 224 1.63 -23.20 -1.53
CA ASP A 224 1.82 -24.40 -0.72
C ASP A 224 2.47 -25.53 -1.54
N TRP A 225 2.17 -25.59 -2.83
CA TRP A 225 2.85 -26.49 -3.76
C TRP A 225 4.34 -26.14 -3.89
N LEU A 226 4.69 -24.86 -4.09
CA LEU A 226 6.09 -24.39 -4.16
C LEU A 226 6.88 -24.68 -2.89
N ARG A 227 6.27 -24.57 -1.70
CA ARG A 227 6.91 -24.92 -0.44
C ARG A 227 7.28 -26.40 -0.39
N ARG A 228 6.37 -27.28 -0.79
CA ARG A 228 6.61 -28.73 -0.82
C ARG A 228 7.73 -29.13 -1.78
N GLU A 229 7.84 -28.46 -2.91
CA GLU A 229 8.94 -28.65 -3.85
C GLU A 229 10.30 -28.25 -3.25
N LYS A 230 10.38 -27.10 -2.56
CA LYS A 230 11.60 -26.65 -1.89
C LYS A 230 12.06 -27.62 -0.80
N ASP A 231 11.13 -28.20 -0.05
CA ASP A 231 11.43 -29.16 1.02
C ASP A 231 11.85 -30.56 0.50
N GLY A 232 11.96 -30.72 -0.82
CA GLY A 232 12.42 -31.97 -1.44
C GLY A 232 11.43 -33.14 -1.37
N SER A 233 10.18 -32.87 -1.03
CA SER A 233 9.10 -33.86 -0.92
C SER A 233 8.35 -34.11 -2.23
N ALA A 234 8.64 -33.34 -3.29
CA ALA A 234 8.08 -33.56 -4.62
C ALA A 234 8.98 -34.49 -5.48
N ALA A 235 8.37 -35.45 -6.16
CA ALA A 235 9.06 -36.48 -6.91
C ALA A 235 9.71 -35.98 -8.22
N GLU A 236 9.34 -34.80 -8.71
CA GLU A 236 9.90 -34.18 -9.92
C GLU A 236 10.23 -32.70 -9.60
N LYS A 237 11.48 -32.31 -9.93
CA LYS A 237 11.89 -30.90 -9.85
C LYS A 237 11.26 -30.12 -11.01
N SER A 238 10.62 -28.99 -10.69
CA SER A 238 10.14 -28.04 -11.69
C SER A 238 11.25 -27.64 -12.65
N LYS A 239 10.91 -27.52 -13.93
CA LYS A 239 11.81 -27.03 -15.00
C LYS A 239 11.79 -25.49 -15.10
N ILE A 240 10.88 -24.84 -14.40
CA ILE A 240 10.68 -23.38 -14.43
C ILE A 240 11.39 -22.77 -13.22
N ASP A 241 12.05 -21.64 -13.44
CA ASP A 241 12.59 -20.82 -12.38
C ASP A 241 11.44 -20.08 -11.66
N TRP A 242 11.29 -20.32 -10.36
CA TRP A 242 10.26 -19.76 -9.50
C TRP A 242 10.78 -18.69 -8.53
N ASP A 243 12.04 -18.32 -8.60
CA ASP A 243 12.67 -17.43 -7.63
C ASP A 243 11.94 -16.08 -7.54
N ASP A 244 11.49 -15.55 -8.67
CA ASP A 244 10.72 -14.31 -8.73
C ASP A 244 9.38 -14.41 -7.99
N VAL A 245 8.65 -15.54 -8.14
CA VAL A 245 7.35 -15.74 -7.47
C VAL A 245 7.53 -15.96 -5.98
N VAL A 246 8.56 -16.70 -5.58
CA VAL A 246 8.88 -16.88 -4.17
C VAL A 246 9.22 -15.57 -3.50
N PHE A 247 9.99 -14.72 -4.17
CA PHE A 247 10.30 -13.36 -3.70
C PHE A 247 9.03 -12.52 -3.55
N GLU A 248 8.13 -12.56 -4.53
CA GLU A 248 6.83 -11.86 -4.47
C GLU A 248 5.98 -12.32 -3.28
N ILE A 249 5.89 -13.62 -3.04
CA ILE A 249 5.15 -14.18 -1.90
C ILE A 249 5.72 -13.69 -0.57
N ASP A 250 7.03 -13.66 -0.44
CA ASP A 250 7.69 -13.19 0.78
C ASP A 250 7.52 -11.68 0.97
N LEU A 251 7.51 -10.92 -0.13
CA LEU A 251 7.22 -9.48 -0.11
C LEU A 251 5.78 -9.18 0.34
N LEU A 252 4.78 -9.90 -0.19
CA LEU A 252 3.38 -9.75 0.20
C LEU A 252 3.18 -10.02 1.68
N LYS A 253 3.84 -11.03 2.24
CA LYS A 253 3.81 -11.29 3.69
C LYS A 253 4.42 -10.16 4.50
N SER A 254 5.54 -9.58 4.02
CA SER A 254 6.19 -8.47 4.71
C SER A 254 5.34 -7.21 4.77
N GLN A 255 4.38 -7.08 3.85
CA GLN A 255 3.40 -5.99 3.77
C GLN A 255 2.11 -6.27 4.55
N GLU A 256 2.05 -7.37 5.32
CA GLU A 256 0.86 -7.80 6.08
C GLU A 256 -0.41 -7.96 5.22
N ILE A 257 -0.23 -8.27 3.93
CA ILE A 257 -1.36 -8.49 3.03
C ILE A 257 -2.05 -9.79 3.41
N ASN A 258 -3.33 -9.68 3.77
CA ASN A 258 -4.13 -10.84 4.15
C ASN A 258 -4.47 -11.68 2.93
N LEU A 259 -3.98 -12.93 2.94
CA LEU A 259 -4.24 -13.93 1.89
C LEU A 259 -5.30 -14.95 2.30
N ASP A 260 -5.80 -14.86 3.55
CA ASP A 260 -6.82 -15.76 4.09
C ASP A 260 -8.24 -15.34 3.71
#